data_3e4dfe8b16af033e0ff926ab9e2d5944
#
_entry.id   3e4dfe8b16af033e0ff926ab9e2d5944
#
_cell.length_a   1.000
_cell.length_b   1.000
_cell.length_c   1.000
_cell.angle_alpha   90.00
_cell.angle_beta   90.00
_cell.angle_gamma   90.00
#
_symmetry.space_group_name_H-M   'P 1'
#
loop_
_entity.id
_entity.type
_entity.pdbx_description
1 polymer ?
#
loop_
_entity_poly.entity_id
_entity_poly.type
_entity_poly.pdbx_seq_one_letter_code
_entity_poly.pdbx_strand_id
1 'polypeptide(L)'
;EIFQYEQYFHTGRLPLAHDASLDDLAGYLRRAAKAPGSMAVGRAYGQTDLTWLSASASVSEPFRRNRLFRGDMRLDERIYTQNLFVSPCVERSIVDKVFDRGADFYYFNLHGSDAPTACSFYASYQQQCYEAVTPRQLASAEKPNVVVTEACYGGKFQDYGRGETMLLAAMGDMTLLYLGSSRIAWGASKSSSAADLDNADRLTNVYMAKLLEGYTAGEAFYMARQRFFDYNDGYFTPHQALTIVEFNLFGDPFLHVGVRREGAKAHPRAVKALAKGAVNAVVERKCVR
;
A
#
# COMPACT_ATOMS: atom_id res chain seq x y z
N GLU A 1 -0.45 24.59 13.52
CA GLU A 1 -1.37 24.15 14.60
C GLU A 1 -2.38 23.08 14.15
N ILE A 2 -2.81 23.04 12.89
CA ILE A 2 -3.79 22.05 12.38
C ILE A 2 -3.24 20.62 12.42
N PHE A 3 -1.91 20.43 12.31
CA PHE A 3 -1.29 19.11 12.26
C PHE A 3 -1.07 18.44 13.63
N GLN A 4 -1.19 19.15 14.74
CA GLN A 4 -1.00 18.56 16.07
C GLN A 4 -2.17 17.69 16.54
N TYR A 5 -3.38 17.90 16.05
CA TYR A 5 -4.58 17.21 16.54
C TYR A 5 -4.82 15.81 15.93
N GLU A 6 -4.29 15.52 14.76
CA GLU A 6 -4.44 14.19 14.13
C GLU A 6 -3.52 13.10 14.72
N GLN A 7 -2.61 13.49 15.61
CA GLN A 7 -1.50 12.63 16.03
C GLN A 7 -1.84 11.60 17.11
N TYR A 8 -3.00 11.67 17.72
CA TYR A 8 -3.35 10.81 18.85
C TYR A 8 -4.15 9.56 18.47
N PHE A 9 -4.59 9.43 17.23
CA PHE A 9 -5.43 8.32 16.81
C PHE A 9 -4.84 7.62 15.58
N HIS A 10 -4.60 6.33 15.72
CA HIS A 10 -4.30 5.47 14.59
C HIS A 10 -5.59 5.22 13.81
N THR A 11 -5.76 5.87 12.70
CA THR A 11 -6.97 5.76 11.88
C THR A 11 -6.68 5.02 10.58
N GLY A 12 -7.58 4.11 10.22
CA GLY A 12 -7.71 3.55 8.89
C GLY A 12 -9.07 3.92 8.30
N ARG A 13 -9.13 4.06 6.98
CA ARG A 13 -10.36 4.33 6.26
C ARG A 13 -10.89 3.05 5.64
N LEU A 14 -12.20 2.91 5.54
CA LEU A 14 -12.85 1.87 4.75
C LEU A 14 -13.46 2.52 3.53
N PRO A 15 -12.89 2.31 2.33
CA PRO A 15 -13.45 2.86 1.12
C PRO A 15 -14.69 2.04 0.74
N LEU A 16 -15.79 2.72 0.51
CA LEU A 16 -17.01 2.11 -0.02
C LEU A 16 -17.26 2.66 -1.41
N ALA A 17 -17.54 1.77 -2.36
CA ALA A 17 -18.02 2.14 -3.68
C ALA A 17 -19.40 2.83 -3.57
N HIS A 18 -19.76 3.68 -4.52
CA HIS A 18 -21.06 4.36 -4.51
C HIS A 18 -22.24 3.37 -4.60
N ASP A 19 -22.02 2.20 -5.19
CA ASP A 19 -22.96 1.09 -5.32
C ASP A 19 -22.81 0.02 -4.23
N ALA A 20 -21.99 0.29 -3.19
CA ALA A 20 -21.74 -0.67 -2.13
C ALA A 20 -22.93 -0.83 -1.20
N SER A 21 -23.17 -2.07 -0.81
CA SER A 21 -24.16 -2.44 0.20
C SER A 21 -23.54 -2.55 1.60
N LEU A 22 -24.39 -2.64 2.62
CA LEU A 22 -23.93 -2.99 3.97
C LEU A 22 -23.27 -4.37 4.05
N ASP A 23 -23.62 -5.28 3.14
CA ASP A 23 -23.03 -6.62 3.06
C ASP A 23 -21.56 -6.55 2.60
N ASP A 24 -21.18 -5.57 1.79
CA ASP A 24 -19.80 -5.36 1.38
C ASP A 24 -18.94 -4.89 2.55
N LEU A 25 -19.45 -3.94 3.33
CA LEU A 25 -18.82 -3.52 4.56
C LEU A 25 -18.69 -4.68 5.55
N ALA A 26 -19.78 -5.43 5.76
CA ALA A 26 -19.78 -6.62 6.59
C ALA A 26 -18.82 -7.70 6.07
N GLY A 27 -18.69 -7.83 4.75
CA GLY A 27 -17.73 -8.71 4.09
C GLY A 27 -16.29 -8.33 4.42
N TYR A 28 -15.93 -7.06 4.30
CA TYR A 28 -14.62 -6.58 4.69
C TYR A 28 -14.34 -6.81 6.19
N LEU A 29 -15.27 -6.42 7.06
CA LEU A 29 -15.12 -6.59 8.51
C LEU A 29 -14.96 -8.07 8.90
N ARG A 30 -15.68 -8.98 8.25
CA ARG A 30 -15.51 -10.43 8.46
C ARG A 30 -14.13 -10.92 8.02
N ARG A 31 -13.57 -10.42 6.91
CA ARG A 31 -12.21 -10.75 6.47
C ARG A 31 -11.17 -10.23 7.45
N ALA A 32 -11.28 -8.96 7.84
CA ALA A 32 -10.40 -8.35 8.84
C ALA A 32 -10.43 -9.08 10.19
N ALA A 33 -11.63 -9.46 10.65
CA ALA A 33 -11.79 -10.22 11.90
C ALA A 33 -11.24 -11.67 11.82
N LYS A 34 -11.20 -12.27 10.64
CA LYS A 34 -10.61 -13.59 10.40
C LYS A 34 -9.12 -13.54 10.12
N ALA A 35 -8.62 -12.38 9.70
CA ALA A 35 -7.18 -12.19 9.54
C ALA A 35 -6.51 -12.40 10.90
N PRO A 36 -5.42 -13.15 10.97
CA PRO A 36 -4.65 -13.20 12.20
C PRO A 36 -4.25 -11.76 12.53
N GLY A 37 -4.28 -11.36 13.80
CA GLY A 37 -3.91 -10.00 14.24
C GLY A 37 -2.48 -9.59 13.83
N SER A 38 -1.78 -10.48 13.11
CA SER A 38 -0.51 -10.24 12.46
C SER A 38 -0.44 -10.96 11.11
N MET A 39 0.07 -10.28 10.09
CA MET A 39 0.37 -10.82 8.78
C MET A 39 1.88 -10.98 8.61
N ALA A 40 2.32 -12.17 8.20
CA ALA A 40 3.73 -12.45 7.95
C ALA A 40 4.04 -12.33 6.44
N VAL A 41 4.84 -11.35 6.08
CA VAL A 41 5.30 -11.12 4.71
C VAL A 41 6.48 -12.05 4.41
N GLY A 42 6.32 -12.97 3.51
CA GLY A 42 7.39 -13.83 2.99
C GLY A 42 7.78 -13.51 1.56
N ARG A 43 6.92 -12.80 0.82
CA ARG A 43 7.12 -12.46 -0.58
C ARG A 43 6.53 -11.09 -0.90
N ALA A 44 7.35 -10.24 -1.49
CA ALA A 44 6.91 -8.95 -2.03
C ALA A 44 7.03 -8.94 -3.56
N TYR A 45 6.16 -8.18 -4.20
CA TYR A 45 6.20 -7.84 -5.60
C TYR A 45 6.29 -6.32 -5.74
N GLY A 46 7.18 -5.84 -6.58
CA GLY A 46 7.31 -4.41 -6.91
C GLY A 46 7.26 -4.18 -8.41
N GLN A 47 6.54 -3.15 -8.84
CA GLN A 47 6.50 -2.71 -10.24
C GLN A 47 6.66 -1.19 -10.33
N THR A 48 7.50 -0.74 -11.25
CA THR A 48 7.82 0.67 -11.43
C THR A 48 7.80 1.06 -12.90
N ASP A 49 7.52 2.33 -13.17
CA ASP A 49 7.86 2.95 -14.45
C ASP A 49 9.38 3.05 -14.60
N LEU A 50 9.86 2.90 -15.81
CA LEU A 50 11.29 3.01 -16.13
C LEU A 50 11.86 4.37 -15.70
N THR A 51 11.07 5.44 -15.78
CA THR A 51 11.47 6.81 -15.39
C THR A 51 11.86 6.90 -13.92
N TRP A 52 11.19 6.16 -13.04
CA TRP A 52 11.39 6.20 -11.60
C TRP A 52 12.16 5.02 -11.03
N LEU A 53 12.82 4.22 -11.89
CA LEU A 53 13.48 3.00 -11.46
C LEU A 53 14.44 3.21 -10.29
N SER A 54 15.28 4.25 -10.34
CA SER A 54 16.25 4.50 -9.27
C SER A 54 15.61 4.97 -7.96
N ALA A 55 14.57 5.80 -8.03
CA ALA A 55 13.79 6.21 -6.87
C ALA A 55 13.07 5.01 -6.25
N SER A 56 12.36 4.22 -7.08
CA SER A 56 11.66 3.01 -6.63
C SER A 56 12.61 1.97 -6.02
N ALA A 57 13.82 1.85 -6.53
CA ALA A 57 14.85 0.99 -5.95
C ALA A 57 15.24 1.45 -4.55
N SER A 58 15.34 2.77 -4.32
CA SER A 58 15.63 3.35 -3.02
C SER A 58 14.44 3.24 -2.07
N VAL A 59 13.21 3.48 -2.56
CA VAL A 59 11.97 3.32 -1.79
C VAL A 59 11.78 1.88 -1.31
N SER A 60 12.04 0.90 -2.18
CA SER A 60 11.86 -0.52 -1.90
C SER A 60 13.03 -1.19 -1.16
N GLU A 61 14.01 -0.42 -0.70
CA GLU A 61 15.14 -0.91 0.07
C GLU A 61 14.73 -1.79 1.28
N PRO A 62 13.66 -1.49 2.03
CA PRO A 62 13.18 -2.37 3.10
C PRO A 62 12.88 -3.80 2.65
N PHE A 63 12.38 -4.00 1.43
CA PHE A 63 12.15 -5.35 0.89
C PHE A 63 13.45 -6.09 0.57
N ARG A 64 14.44 -5.38 -0.01
CA ARG A 64 15.76 -5.97 -0.30
C ARG A 64 16.50 -6.34 0.98
N ARG A 65 16.50 -5.46 1.97
CA ARG A 65 17.11 -5.70 3.29
C ARG A 65 16.52 -6.94 3.96
N ASN A 66 15.23 -7.16 3.82
CA ASN A 66 14.52 -8.30 4.38
C ASN A 66 14.44 -9.51 3.43
N ARG A 67 15.08 -9.47 2.27
CA ARG A 67 15.11 -10.55 1.26
C ARG A 67 13.72 -11.00 0.80
N LEU A 68 12.78 -10.07 0.73
CA LEU A 68 11.39 -10.34 0.34
C LEU A 68 11.19 -10.38 -1.17
N PHE A 69 12.03 -9.69 -1.93
CA PHE A 69 12.11 -9.84 -3.37
C PHE A 69 12.82 -11.16 -3.71
N ARG A 70 12.06 -12.18 -4.02
CA ARG A 70 12.60 -13.47 -4.46
C ARG A 70 12.49 -13.55 -5.97
N GLY A 71 13.64 -13.62 -6.63
CA GLY A 71 13.74 -13.84 -8.06
C GLY A 71 13.50 -15.30 -8.44
N ASP A 72 12.28 -15.81 -8.23
CA ASP A 72 11.92 -17.18 -8.66
C ASP A 72 11.69 -17.29 -10.18
N MET A 73 11.79 -16.18 -10.90
CA MET A 73 11.65 -16.13 -12.34
C MET A 73 12.98 -15.71 -12.95
N ARG A 74 13.51 -16.52 -13.86
CA ARG A 74 14.59 -16.09 -14.78
C ARG A 74 13.97 -15.09 -15.75
N LEU A 75 13.99 -13.82 -15.38
CA LEU A 75 13.49 -12.72 -16.20
C LEU A 75 14.66 -12.06 -16.91
N ASP A 76 14.41 -11.58 -18.10
CA ASP A 76 15.31 -10.69 -18.81
C ASP A 76 15.63 -9.47 -17.93
N GLU A 77 16.90 -9.06 -17.84
CA GLU A 77 17.31 -7.91 -17.01
C GLU A 77 16.56 -6.63 -17.36
N ARG A 78 16.09 -6.50 -18.58
CA ARG A 78 15.25 -5.37 -19.03
C ARG A 78 13.88 -5.35 -18.37
N ILE A 79 13.37 -6.52 -17.97
CA ILE A 79 12.05 -6.70 -17.35
C ILE A 79 12.13 -6.61 -15.84
N TYR A 80 13.28 -6.99 -15.29
CA TYR A 80 13.46 -7.13 -13.85
C TYR A 80 14.82 -6.58 -13.42
N THR A 81 14.83 -5.37 -12.91
CA THR A 81 16.04 -4.71 -12.42
C THR A 81 15.90 -4.38 -10.93
N GLN A 82 16.94 -4.68 -10.15
CA GLN A 82 16.98 -4.40 -8.70
C GLN A 82 15.79 -4.95 -7.91
N ASN A 83 15.28 -6.11 -8.32
CA ASN A 83 14.10 -6.75 -7.73
C ASN A 83 12.77 -6.01 -7.95
N LEU A 84 12.71 -5.15 -8.95
CA LEU A 84 11.50 -4.49 -9.42
C LEU A 84 11.20 -4.89 -10.86
N PHE A 85 9.94 -5.17 -11.15
CA PHE A 85 9.48 -5.30 -12.52
C PHE A 85 9.41 -3.93 -13.17
N VAL A 86 9.93 -3.81 -14.37
CA VAL A 86 10.05 -2.52 -15.07
C VAL A 86 9.02 -2.45 -16.19
N SER A 87 8.06 -1.55 -16.05
CA SER A 87 7.10 -1.25 -17.12
C SER A 87 7.63 -0.13 -18.01
N PRO A 88 7.33 -0.17 -19.33
CA PRO A 88 6.45 -1.11 -20.03
C PRO A 88 7.13 -2.39 -20.52
N CYS A 89 8.36 -2.69 -20.10
CA CYS A 89 9.11 -3.84 -20.59
C CYS A 89 8.54 -5.20 -20.14
N VAL A 90 7.70 -5.22 -19.10
CA VAL A 90 7.07 -6.44 -18.60
C VAL A 90 5.78 -6.75 -19.36
N GLU A 91 5.67 -7.96 -19.91
CA GLU A 91 4.47 -8.41 -20.59
C GLU A 91 3.31 -8.65 -19.61
N ARG A 92 2.07 -8.38 -20.06
CA ARG A 92 0.86 -8.59 -19.28
C ARG A 92 0.75 -10.02 -18.75
N SER A 93 1.11 -11.02 -19.55
CA SER A 93 1.12 -12.43 -19.15
C SER A 93 2.03 -12.75 -17.98
N ILE A 94 3.10 -11.97 -17.79
CA ILE A 94 3.99 -12.07 -16.63
C ILE A 94 3.33 -11.46 -15.41
N VAL A 95 2.71 -10.29 -15.57
CA VAL A 95 1.97 -9.61 -14.50
C VAL A 95 0.83 -10.50 -14.00
N ASP A 96 0.02 -11.08 -14.91
CA ASP A 96 -1.06 -12.01 -14.56
C ASP A 96 -0.54 -13.19 -13.70
N LYS A 97 0.57 -13.82 -14.11
CA LYS A 97 1.17 -14.91 -13.32
C LYS A 97 1.63 -14.50 -11.93
N VAL A 98 2.01 -13.24 -11.73
CA VAL A 98 2.38 -12.73 -10.41
C VAL A 98 1.16 -12.64 -9.51
N PHE A 99 0.03 -12.15 -10.02
CA PHE A 99 -1.21 -12.07 -9.26
C PHE A 99 -1.79 -13.46 -8.99
N ASP A 100 -1.80 -14.37 -9.96
CA ASP A 100 -2.23 -15.75 -9.80
C ASP A 100 -1.44 -16.50 -8.71
N ARG A 101 -0.14 -16.23 -8.59
CA ARG A 101 0.69 -16.84 -7.54
C ARG A 101 0.56 -16.15 -6.18
N GLY A 102 0.05 -14.94 -6.17
CA GLY A 102 -0.11 -14.06 -5.01
C GLY A 102 1.21 -13.66 -4.36
N ALA A 103 1.34 -12.39 -4.02
CA ALA A 103 2.35 -11.87 -3.11
C ALA A 103 1.67 -11.47 -1.80
N ASP A 104 2.45 -11.43 -0.71
CA ASP A 104 1.96 -10.94 0.57
C ASP A 104 1.99 -9.40 0.62
N PHE A 105 2.80 -8.78 -0.25
CA PHE A 105 2.98 -7.34 -0.32
C PHE A 105 3.20 -6.88 -1.76
N TYR A 106 2.44 -5.87 -2.20
CA TYR A 106 2.58 -5.23 -3.50
C TYR A 106 3.02 -3.77 -3.34
N TYR A 107 4.00 -3.36 -4.14
CA TYR A 107 4.47 -1.98 -4.23
C TYR A 107 4.41 -1.50 -5.68
N PHE A 108 3.79 -0.33 -5.90
CA PHE A 108 3.66 0.25 -7.24
C PHE A 108 4.14 1.70 -7.26
N ASN A 109 5.11 2.00 -8.12
CA ASN A 109 5.48 3.35 -8.49
C ASN A 109 5.26 3.51 -10.00
N LEU A 110 4.03 3.82 -10.36
CA LEU A 110 3.49 3.89 -11.71
C LEU A 110 2.66 5.16 -11.86
N HIS A 111 2.33 5.55 -13.09
CA HIS A 111 1.32 6.59 -13.28
C HIS A 111 -0.07 6.10 -12.86
N GLY A 112 -0.90 7.01 -12.38
CA GLY A 112 -2.32 6.78 -12.15
C GLY A 112 -3.15 7.89 -12.77
N SER A 113 -4.42 7.62 -13.00
CA SER A 113 -5.37 8.54 -13.62
C SER A 113 -6.65 8.64 -12.81
N ASP A 114 -7.32 9.80 -12.90
CA ASP A 114 -8.64 10.02 -12.34
C ASP A 114 -9.77 9.89 -13.38
N ALA A 115 -9.41 9.52 -14.61
CA ALA A 115 -10.41 9.33 -15.66
C ALA A 115 -11.30 8.10 -15.36
N PRO A 116 -12.62 8.23 -15.48
CA PRO A 116 -13.57 7.17 -15.14
C PRO A 116 -13.35 5.85 -15.88
N THR A 117 -12.77 5.92 -17.07
CA THR A 117 -12.51 4.75 -17.93
C THR A 117 -11.09 4.22 -17.85
N ALA A 118 -10.24 4.80 -16.98
CA ALA A 118 -8.81 4.57 -17.00
C ALA A 118 -8.22 4.58 -15.57
N CYS A 119 -8.88 3.92 -14.63
CA CYS A 119 -8.41 3.83 -13.24
C CYS A 119 -7.32 2.76 -13.03
N SER A 120 -6.67 2.30 -14.09
CA SER A 120 -5.51 1.40 -14.03
C SER A 120 -4.23 2.16 -13.64
N PHE A 121 -3.18 1.42 -13.33
CA PHE A 121 -1.83 1.96 -13.27
C PHE A 121 -1.15 1.85 -14.63
N TYR A 122 -0.42 2.90 -15.01
CA TYR A 122 0.19 3.05 -16.32
C TYR A 122 1.69 3.24 -16.20
N ALA A 123 2.41 2.86 -17.26
CA ALA A 123 3.79 3.23 -17.49
C ALA A 123 3.91 4.08 -18.77
N SER A 124 4.88 4.97 -18.80
CA SER A 124 5.17 5.81 -19.95
C SER A 124 6.46 5.37 -20.64
N TYR A 125 6.43 5.31 -21.96
CA TYR A 125 7.62 5.07 -22.78
C TYR A 125 7.45 5.72 -24.15
N GLN A 126 8.44 6.49 -24.59
CA GLN A 126 8.42 7.18 -25.89
C GLN A 126 7.12 7.98 -26.12
N GLN A 127 6.68 8.73 -25.11
CA GLN A 127 5.45 9.55 -25.12
C GLN A 127 4.14 8.74 -25.28
N GLN A 128 4.18 7.45 -25.10
CA GLN A 128 2.99 6.59 -25.05
C GLN A 128 2.74 6.08 -23.65
N CYS A 129 1.47 5.95 -23.27
CA CYS A 129 1.05 5.33 -22.01
C CYS A 129 0.66 3.87 -22.26
N TYR A 130 1.18 2.98 -21.42
CA TYR A 130 0.90 1.56 -21.45
C TYR A 130 0.24 1.14 -20.15
N GLU A 131 -0.87 0.42 -20.23
CA GLU A 131 -1.51 -0.14 -19.06
C GLU A 131 -0.61 -1.19 -18.42
N ALA A 132 -0.19 -0.94 -17.18
CA ALA A 132 0.78 -1.75 -16.46
C ALA A 132 0.10 -2.73 -15.48
N VAL A 133 -0.89 -2.25 -14.73
CA VAL A 133 -1.71 -3.05 -13.79
C VAL A 133 -3.13 -2.54 -13.82
N THR A 134 -4.08 -3.46 -13.93
CA THR A 134 -5.52 -3.16 -13.95
C THR A 134 -6.18 -3.43 -12.61
N PRO A 135 -7.34 -2.80 -12.31
CA PRO A 135 -8.16 -3.15 -11.14
C PRO A 135 -8.50 -4.65 -11.10
N ARG A 136 -8.82 -5.24 -12.26
CA ARG A 136 -9.15 -6.66 -12.37
C ARG A 136 -7.99 -7.58 -11.95
N GLN A 137 -6.76 -7.24 -12.36
CA GLN A 137 -5.57 -8.00 -11.96
C GLN A 137 -5.35 -7.93 -10.46
N LEU A 138 -5.49 -6.73 -9.87
CA LEU A 138 -5.34 -6.57 -8.43
C LEU A 138 -6.42 -7.31 -7.64
N ALA A 139 -7.65 -7.31 -8.13
CA ALA A 139 -8.75 -8.09 -7.54
C ALA A 139 -8.55 -9.61 -7.66
N SER A 140 -7.77 -10.09 -8.63
CA SER A 140 -7.49 -11.54 -8.78
C SER A 140 -6.44 -12.09 -7.82
N ALA A 141 -5.89 -11.27 -6.92
CA ALA A 141 -4.92 -11.74 -5.93
C ALA A 141 -5.55 -12.79 -4.99
N GLU A 142 -4.99 -14.00 -4.98
CA GLU A 142 -5.58 -15.14 -4.25
C GLU A 142 -5.25 -15.18 -2.76
N LYS A 143 -4.41 -14.26 -2.27
CA LYS A 143 -3.94 -14.26 -0.87
C LYS A 143 -4.17 -12.93 -0.19
N PRO A 144 -4.42 -12.95 1.14
CA PRO A 144 -4.38 -11.73 1.93
C PRO A 144 -3.08 -10.97 1.72
N ASN A 145 -3.18 -9.68 1.42
CA ASN A 145 -2.04 -8.88 1.03
C ASN A 145 -2.12 -7.43 1.53
N VAL A 146 -1.00 -6.74 1.36
CA VAL A 146 -0.85 -5.30 1.57
C VAL A 146 -0.50 -4.66 0.24
N VAL A 147 -1.10 -3.54 -0.07
CA VAL A 147 -0.78 -2.72 -1.25
C VAL A 147 -0.27 -1.35 -0.81
N VAL A 148 0.84 -0.92 -1.37
CA VAL A 148 1.38 0.44 -1.24
C VAL A 148 1.63 0.98 -2.62
N THR A 149 1.10 2.16 -2.91
CA THR A 149 1.27 2.78 -4.23
C THR A 149 1.59 4.26 -4.14
N GLU A 150 2.48 4.71 -5.01
CA GLU A 150 2.81 6.12 -5.24
C GLU A 150 2.13 6.67 -6.50
N ALA A 151 1.30 5.88 -7.16
CA ALA A 151 0.56 6.32 -8.32
C ALA A 151 -0.42 7.45 -7.97
N CYS A 152 -0.47 8.48 -8.82
CA CYS A 152 -1.50 9.51 -8.75
C CYS A 152 -2.88 8.86 -8.70
N TYR A 153 -3.77 9.38 -7.86
CA TYR A 153 -5.15 8.86 -7.71
C TYR A 153 -5.25 7.38 -7.33
N GLY A 154 -4.13 6.74 -6.94
CA GLY A 154 -4.14 5.33 -6.55
C GLY A 154 -5.03 5.01 -5.36
N GLY A 155 -5.30 6.00 -4.50
CA GLY A 155 -6.23 5.92 -3.38
C GLY A 155 -7.60 6.56 -3.63
N LYS A 156 -7.96 6.89 -4.89
CA LYS A 156 -9.25 7.50 -5.22
C LYS A 156 -10.35 6.45 -5.24
N PHE A 157 -11.52 6.77 -4.66
CA PHE A 157 -12.68 5.87 -4.63
C PHE A 157 -14.03 6.60 -4.70
N GLN A 158 -14.05 7.92 -4.48
CA GLN A 158 -15.29 8.70 -4.49
C GLN A 158 -15.91 8.69 -5.90
N ASP A 159 -17.21 8.51 -5.96
CA ASP A 159 -18.02 8.52 -7.20
C ASP A 159 -17.74 7.34 -8.16
N TYR A 160 -17.05 6.28 -7.67
CA TYR A 160 -16.78 5.08 -8.45
C TYR A 160 -17.53 3.86 -7.92
N GLY A 161 -17.89 2.97 -8.84
CA GLY A 161 -18.47 1.67 -8.56
C GLY A 161 -17.44 0.64 -8.13
N ARG A 162 -17.93 -0.49 -7.66
CA ARG A 162 -17.14 -1.62 -7.22
C ARG A 162 -16.20 -2.10 -8.33
N GLY A 163 -14.90 -2.21 -8.01
CA GLY A 163 -13.91 -2.69 -8.97
C GLY A 163 -13.49 -1.71 -10.05
N GLU A 164 -14.03 -0.48 -10.06
CA GLU A 164 -13.68 0.53 -11.07
C GLU A 164 -12.34 1.21 -10.78
N THR A 165 -11.92 1.30 -9.51
CA THR A 165 -10.60 1.85 -9.14
C THR A 165 -9.68 0.79 -8.57
N MET A 166 -8.37 1.06 -8.59
CA MET A 166 -7.36 0.17 -8.00
C MET A 166 -7.66 -0.10 -6.51
N LEU A 167 -8.01 0.96 -5.76
CA LEU A 167 -8.34 0.83 -4.34
C LEU A 167 -9.61 -0.01 -4.12
N LEU A 168 -10.70 0.27 -4.83
CA LEU A 168 -11.97 -0.45 -4.65
C LEU A 168 -11.86 -1.92 -5.09
N ALA A 169 -11.11 -2.17 -6.17
CA ALA A 169 -10.82 -3.52 -6.63
C ALA A 169 -10.02 -4.31 -5.59
N ALA A 170 -8.95 -3.70 -5.07
CA ALA A 170 -8.09 -4.31 -4.05
C ALA A 170 -8.88 -4.64 -2.77
N MET A 171 -9.55 -3.64 -2.20
CA MET A 171 -10.24 -3.76 -0.90
C MET A 171 -11.52 -4.59 -0.97
N GLY A 172 -12.05 -4.80 -2.17
CA GLY A 172 -13.21 -5.67 -2.40
C GLY A 172 -12.93 -7.14 -2.12
N ASP A 173 -11.67 -7.59 -2.17
CA ASP A 173 -11.30 -9.00 -2.07
C ASP A 173 -10.23 -9.28 -1.00
N MET A 174 -8.98 -9.50 -1.36
CA MET A 174 -7.95 -10.04 -0.45
C MET A 174 -7.05 -8.99 0.21
N THR A 175 -7.11 -7.73 -0.21
CA THR A 175 -6.27 -6.68 0.38
C THR A 175 -6.78 -6.29 1.77
N LEU A 176 -5.90 -6.39 2.75
CA LEU A 176 -6.17 -6.03 4.15
C LEU A 176 -5.78 -4.60 4.46
N LEU A 177 -4.74 -4.11 3.80
CA LEU A 177 -4.22 -2.74 3.95
C LEU A 177 -3.89 -2.18 2.57
N TYR A 178 -4.22 -0.91 2.38
CA TYR A 178 -3.87 -0.17 1.18
C TYR A 178 -3.40 1.23 1.56
N LEU A 179 -2.23 1.64 1.07
CA LEU A 179 -1.73 3.01 1.18
C LEU A 179 -1.64 3.61 -0.21
N GLY A 180 -2.26 4.78 -0.42
CA GLY A 180 -2.21 5.46 -1.70
C GLY A 180 -2.72 6.91 -1.63
N SER A 181 -2.37 7.70 -2.64
CA SER A 181 -2.78 9.09 -2.76
C SER A 181 -4.18 9.22 -3.37
N SER A 182 -5.01 10.06 -2.78
CA SER A 182 -6.34 10.39 -3.32
C SER A 182 -6.29 11.37 -4.51
N ARG A 183 -5.13 11.98 -4.75
CA ARG A 183 -4.88 12.94 -5.83
C ARG A 183 -3.52 12.70 -6.50
N ILE A 184 -2.93 13.76 -7.10
CA ILE A 184 -1.63 13.69 -7.75
C ILE A 184 -0.55 13.45 -6.70
N ALA A 185 0.15 12.33 -6.81
CA ALA A 185 1.31 12.04 -5.99
C ALA A 185 2.58 12.61 -6.64
N TRP A 186 3.40 13.25 -5.84
CA TRP A 186 4.69 13.79 -6.27
C TRP A 186 5.81 12.94 -5.67
N GLY A 187 6.82 12.66 -6.46
CA GLY A 187 7.98 11.86 -6.05
C GLY A 187 9.26 12.31 -6.77
N ALA A 188 10.39 11.76 -6.38
CA ALA A 188 11.66 11.99 -7.03
C ALA A 188 11.75 11.21 -8.34
N SER A 189 12.24 11.85 -9.41
CA SER A 189 12.53 11.12 -10.65
C SER A 189 13.81 10.28 -10.54
N LYS A 190 14.73 10.68 -9.66
CA LYS A 190 16.00 10.00 -9.42
C LYS A 190 16.33 10.03 -7.93
N SER A 191 16.92 8.94 -7.44
CA SER A 191 17.46 8.85 -6.10
C SER A 191 18.65 7.89 -6.10
N SER A 192 19.66 8.18 -5.31
CA SER A 192 20.82 7.29 -5.10
C SER A 192 20.71 6.49 -3.81
N SER A 193 19.86 6.93 -2.88
CA SER A 193 19.69 6.32 -1.57
C SER A 193 18.36 6.71 -0.93
N ALA A 194 17.97 6.03 0.13
CA ALA A 194 16.80 6.41 0.92
C ALA A 194 16.90 7.81 1.55
N ALA A 195 18.12 8.36 1.69
CA ALA A 195 18.32 9.71 2.22
C ALA A 195 17.91 10.80 1.23
N ASP A 196 17.96 10.50 -0.08
CA ASP A 196 17.64 11.46 -1.16
C ASP A 196 16.15 11.45 -1.55
N LEU A 197 15.36 10.58 -0.93
CA LEU A 197 13.93 10.49 -1.20
C LEU A 197 13.19 11.72 -0.69
N ASP A 198 12.16 12.13 -1.42
CA ASP A 198 11.28 13.25 -1.05
C ASP A 198 9.81 12.91 -1.35
N ASN A 199 8.90 13.74 -0.88
CA ASN A 199 7.46 13.61 -1.11
C ASN A 199 6.93 12.17 -0.86
N ALA A 200 6.19 11.61 -1.82
CA ALA A 200 5.61 10.27 -1.74
C ALA A 200 6.65 9.18 -1.47
N ASP A 201 7.80 9.25 -2.14
CA ASP A 201 8.87 8.26 -2.00
C ASP A 201 9.36 8.15 -0.56
N ARG A 202 9.56 9.29 0.12
CA ARG A 202 9.98 9.31 1.53
C ARG A 202 8.92 8.74 2.44
N LEU A 203 7.67 9.19 2.25
CA LEU A 203 6.54 8.75 3.07
C LEU A 203 6.37 7.23 2.97
N THR A 204 6.35 6.70 1.74
CA THR A 204 6.18 5.27 1.47
C THR A 204 7.36 4.43 1.93
N ASN A 205 8.61 4.89 1.74
CA ASN A 205 9.80 4.19 2.24
C ASN A 205 9.74 4.01 3.76
N VAL A 206 9.48 5.09 4.50
CA VAL A 206 9.42 5.03 5.97
C VAL A 206 8.24 4.18 6.43
N TYR A 207 7.07 4.32 5.79
CA TYR A 207 5.91 3.48 6.10
C TYR A 207 6.22 1.99 5.94
N MET A 208 6.75 1.59 4.80
CA MET A 208 7.10 0.18 4.53
C MET A 208 8.19 -0.33 5.50
N ALA A 209 9.19 0.48 5.80
CA ALA A 209 10.23 0.10 6.76
C ALA A 209 9.63 -0.17 8.14
N LYS A 210 8.79 0.73 8.66
CA LYS A 210 8.16 0.59 9.98
C LYS A 210 7.18 -0.56 10.03
N LEU A 211 6.40 -0.73 8.97
CA LEU A 211 5.48 -1.85 8.85
C LEU A 211 6.22 -3.20 8.92
N LEU A 212 7.32 -3.35 8.17
CA LEU A 212 8.14 -4.57 8.16
C LEU A 212 8.96 -4.78 9.45
N GLU A 213 9.19 -3.73 10.24
CA GLU A 213 9.74 -3.81 11.59
C GLU A 213 8.74 -4.38 12.61
N GLY A 214 7.45 -4.50 12.24
CA GLY A 214 6.40 -5.11 13.05
C GLY A 214 5.51 -4.12 13.81
N TYR A 215 5.61 -2.82 13.50
CA TYR A 215 4.64 -1.84 13.99
C TYR A 215 3.25 -2.12 13.39
N THR A 216 2.19 -1.71 14.07
CA THR A 216 0.86 -1.71 13.47
C THR A 216 0.82 -0.79 12.25
N ALA A 217 -0.13 -1.02 11.36
CA ALA A 217 -0.26 -0.21 10.16
C ALA A 217 -0.49 1.29 10.49
N GLY A 218 -1.27 1.57 11.52
CA GLY A 218 -1.51 2.93 11.99
C GLY A 218 -0.27 3.57 12.62
N GLU A 219 0.48 2.83 13.46
CA GLU A 219 1.76 3.31 14.02
C GLU A 219 2.78 3.57 12.93
N ALA A 220 2.93 2.65 11.98
CA ALA A 220 3.85 2.79 10.86
C ALA A 220 3.53 4.05 10.02
N PHE A 221 2.23 4.30 9.76
CA PHE A 221 1.80 5.47 9.00
C PHE A 221 2.00 6.77 9.79
N TYR A 222 1.68 6.77 11.08
CA TYR A 222 1.98 7.88 11.96
C TYR A 222 3.48 8.22 11.98
N MET A 223 4.34 7.21 12.17
CA MET A 223 5.80 7.41 12.18
C MET A 223 6.34 7.91 10.83
N ALA A 224 5.74 7.46 9.72
CA ALA A 224 6.10 7.94 8.39
C ALA A 224 5.79 9.44 8.24
N ARG A 225 4.62 9.89 8.69
CA ARG A 225 4.23 11.30 8.69
C ARG A 225 5.11 12.14 9.62
N GLN A 226 5.44 11.64 10.82
CA GLN A 226 6.35 12.32 11.75
C GLN A 226 7.73 12.47 11.14
N ARG A 227 8.30 11.42 10.58
CA ARG A 227 9.61 11.48 9.92
C ARG A 227 9.63 12.43 8.73
N PHE A 228 8.53 12.47 7.99
CA PHE A 228 8.37 13.41 6.89
C PHE A 228 8.33 14.87 7.41
N PHE A 229 7.66 15.10 8.53
CA PHE A 229 7.62 16.41 9.19
C PHE A 229 9.00 16.84 9.72
N ASP A 230 9.66 15.94 10.45
CA ASP A 230 11.01 16.20 11.02
C ASP A 230 12.04 16.49 9.94
N TYR A 231 11.97 15.77 8.81
CA TYR A 231 12.90 15.96 7.68
C TYR A 231 12.79 17.36 7.06
N ASN A 232 11.63 17.94 7.07
CA ASN A 232 11.37 19.26 6.50
C ASN A 232 11.43 20.38 7.53
N ASP A 233 11.93 20.12 8.75
CA ASP A 233 12.00 21.08 9.86
C ASP A 233 10.63 21.79 10.13
N GLY A 234 9.53 21.11 9.81
CA GLY A 234 8.17 21.64 9.90
C GLY A 234 7.78 22.65 8.80
N TYR A 235 8.66 22.90 7.84
CA TYR A 235 8.38 23.77 6.69
C TYR A 235 8.14 22.93 5.44
N PHE A 236 6.99 23.09 4.81
CA PHE A 236 6.63 22.31 3.63
C PHE A 236 6.54 23.18 2.38
N THR A 237 7.10 22.66 1.29
CA THR A 237 6.70 23.10 -0.05
C THR A 237 5.25 22.71 -0.30
N PRO A 238 4.56 23.31 -1.27
CA PRO A 238 3.19 22.92 -1.61
C PRO A 238 3.05 21.42 -1.90
N HIS A 239 4.01 20.80 -2.61
CA HIS A 239 3.97 19.37 -2.93
C HIS A 239 4.16 18.48 -1.68
N GLN A 240 5.00 18.88 -0.75
CA GLN A 240 5.19 18.20 0.53
C GLN A 240 3.94 18.27 1.39
N ALA A 241 3.31 19.45 1.47
CA ALA A 241 2.04 19.62 2.18
C ALA A 241 0.93 18.76 1.58
N LEU A 242 0.81 18.73 0.24
CA LEU A 242 -0.13 17.86 -0.46
C LEU A 242 0.13 16.38 -0.16
N THR A 243 1.39 15.92 -0.16
CA THR A 243 1.73 14.55 0.17
C THR A 243 1.17 14.12 1.53
N ILE A 244 1.31 14.95 2.55
CA ILE A 244 0.78 14.64 3.90
C ILE A 244 -0.74 14.53 3.91
N VAL A 245 -1.45 15.36 3.13
CA VAL A 245 -2.92 15.42 3.13
C VAL A 245 -3.55 14.34 2.25
N GLU A 246 -2.91 14.01 1.13
CA GLU A 246 -3.50 13.17 0.08
C GLU A 246 -3.25 11.67 0.26
N PHE A 247 -2.16 11.29 0.94
CA PHE A 247 -1.91 9.90 1.27
C PHE A 247 -2.82 9.43 2.41
N ASN A 248 -3.50 8.33 2.16
CA ASN A 248 -4.46 7.76 3.10
C ASN A 248 -4.17 6.26 3.32
N LEU A 249 -4.31 5.84 4.58
CA LEU A 249 -4.29 4.43 4.97
C LEU A 249 -5.73 3.90 4.94
N PHE A 250 -5.95 2.85 4.15
CA PHE A 250 -7.21 2.13 4.08
C PHE A 250 -7.04 0.74 4.66
N GLY A 251 -8.01 0.30 5.46
CA GLY A 251 -8.00 -0.99 6.12
C GLY A 251 -7.83 -0.91 7.63
N ASP A 252 -7.44 -2.01 8.26
CA ASP A 252 -7.30 -2.12 9.70
C ASP A 252 -5.99 -1.47 10.20
N PRO A 253 -6.04 -0.34 10.92
CA PRO A 253 -4.84 0.34 11.42
C PRO A 253 -4.13 -0.45 12.53
N PHE A 254 -4.77 -1.46 13.11
CA PHE A 254 -4.19 -2.29 14.18
C PHE A 254 -3.55 -3.58 13.65
N LEU A 255 -3.62 -3.83 12.34
CA LEU A 255 -2.96 -4.99 11.75
C LEU A 255 -1.44 -4.85 11.86
N HIS A 256 -0.80 -5.85 12.47
CA HIS A 256 0.65 -6.00 12.45
C HIS A 256 1.09 -6.67 11.16
N VAL A 257 2.09 -6.10 10.51
CA VAL A 257 2.70 -6.69 9.32
C VAL A 257 4.19 -6.84 9.59
N GLY A 258 4.69 -8.04 9.53
CA GLY A 258 6.10 -8.31 9.83
C GLY A 258 6.72 -9.28 8.84
N VAL A 259 8.04 -9.35 8.80
CA VAL A 259 8.75 -10.29 7.93
C VAL A 259 8.63 -11.70 8.48
N ARG A 260 8.26 -12.65 7.61
CA ARG A 260 8.29 -14.07 7.94
C ARG A 260 9.75 -14.50 8.18
N ARG A 261 10.08 -14.81 9.41
CA ARG A 261 11.39 -15.40 9.76
C ARG A 261 11.25 -16.92 9.74
N GLU A 262 12.08 -17.60 8.95
CA GLU A 262 12.15 -19.07 8.99
C GLU A 262 12.53 -19.50 10.41
N GLY A 263 11.68 -20.32 11.05
CA GLY A 263 11.87 -20.80 12.43
C GLY A 263 11.34 -19.91 13.55
N ALA A 264 10.80 -18.73 13.28
CA ALA A 264 10.17 -17.91 14.30
C ALA A 264 8.75 -18.44 14.59
N LYS A 265 8.55 -19.00 15.77
CA LYS A 265 7.19 -19.22 16.29
C LYS A 265 6.53 -17.86 16.45
N ALA A 266 5.29 -17.70 15.94
CA ALA A 266 4.49 -16.49 16.12
C ALA A 266 4.55 -16.05 17.59
N HIS A 267 4.83 -14.77 17.84
CA HIS A 267 5.03 -14.26 19.19
C HIS A 267 3.66 -14.23 19.91
N PRO A 268 3.42 -15.03 20.95
CA PRO A 268 2.09 -15.24 21.53
C PRO A 268 1.52 -14.02 22.26
N ARG A 269 2.31 -12.95 22.46
CA ARG A 269 1.90 -11.80 23.29
C ARG A 269 0.97 -10.81 22.60
N ALA A 270 1.01 -10.67 21.28
CA ALA A 270 0.14 -9.75 20.55
C ALA A 270 -1.31 -10.25 20.44
N VAL A 271 -1.52 -11.56 20.35
CA VAL A 271 -2.84 -12.15 20.11
C VAL A 271 -3.77 -12.09 21.33
N LYS A 272 -3.24 -12.10 22.56
CA LYS A 272 -4.08 -12.12 23.78
C LYS A 272 -4.61 -10.75 24.21
N ALA A 273 -3.97 -9.65 23.86
CA ALA A 273 -4.40 -8.31 24.26
C ALA A 273 -5.54 -7.77 23.38
N LEU A 274 -5.53 -8.07 22.08
CA LEU A 274 -6.53 -7.57 21.12
C LEU A 274 -7.86 -8.32 21.19
N ALA A 275 -7.86 -9.63 21.44
CA ALA A 275 -9.09 -10.41 21.53
C ALA A 275 -9.98 -10.00 22.73
N LYS A 276 -9.41 -9.47 23.81
CA LYS A 276 -10.18 -8.98 24.97
C LYS A 276 -10.69 -7.55 24.82
N GLY A 277 -9.96 -6.67 24.08
CA GLY A 277 -10.34 -5.26 23.91
C GLY A 277 -11.40 -5.03 22.83
N ALA A 278 -11.28 -5.73 21.70
CA ALA A 278 -12.17 -5.53 20.56
C ALA A 278 -13.60 -6.06 20.78
N VAL A 279 -13.76 -7.16 21.52
CA VAL A 279 -15.08 -7.73 21.81
C VAL A 279 -15.88 -6.85 22.77
N ASN A 280 -15.23 -6.20 23.73
CA ASN A 280 -15.91 -5.34 24.70
C ASN A 280 -16.34 -4.00 24.12
N ALA A 281 -15.60 -3.44 23.15
CA ALA A 281 -15.95 -2.15 22.55
C ALA A 281 -17.16 -2.21 21.58
N VAL A 282 -17.44 -3.38 21.01
CA VAL A 282 -18.58 -3.58 20.07
C VAL A 282 -19.88 -3.93 20.83
N VAL A 283 -19.77 -4.50 22.02
CA VAL A 283 -20.95 -4.96 22.79
C VAL A 283 -21.55 -3.87 23.67
N GLU A 284 -20.80 -2.83 24.05
CA GLU A 284 -21.31 -1.75 24.92
C GLU A 284 -21.98 -0.57 24.22
N ARG A 285 -21.99 -0.50 22.89
CA ARG A 285 -22.82 0.47 22.16
C ARG A 285 -24.17 -0.11 21.80
N LYS A 286 -24.95 -0.47 22.81
CA LYS A 286 -26.40 -0.58 22.66
C LYS A 286 -26.97 0.79 22.41
N CYS A 287 -27.75 0.88 21.34
CA CYS A 287 -28.58 1.98 20.93
C CYS A 287 -29.18 2.72 22.15
N VAL A 288 -28.87 3.98 22.28
CA VAL A 288 -29.74 4.93 22.99
C VAL A 288 -30.60 5.57 21.93
N ARG A 289 -31.90 5.42 22.10
CA ARG A 289 -32.99 5.94 21.27
C ARG A 289 -32.97 7.45 21.22
#